data_87516e76b489247aad614300696a9bf2
#
_entry.id   87516e76b489247aad614300696a9bf2
#
_cell.length_a   1.000
_cell.length_b   1.000
_cell.length_c   1.000
_cell.angle_alpha   90.00
_cell.angle_beta   90.00
_cell.angle_gamma   90.00
#
_symmetry.space_group_name_H-M   'P 1'
#
loop_
_entity.id
_entity.type
_entity.pdbx_description
1 polymer ?
#
loop_
_entity_poly.entity_id
_entity_poly.type
_entity_poly.pdbx_seq_one_letter_code
_entity_poly.pdbx_strand_id
1 'polypeptide(L)' 'MSKRNTPQRRHNILALLSEQGEVSVDALAKRFATSEVTIRKDLAALETNGLLLRRYGGAVPVP' A
#
# COMPACT_ATOMS: atom_id res chain seq x y z
N MET A 1 -23.33 3.88 1.37
CA MET A 1 -22.11 4.01 0.79
C MET A 1 -20.99 3.52 1.61
N SER A 2 -20.16 2.87 1.00
CA SER A 2 -19.04 2.27 1.67
C SER A 2 -17.94 3.24 1.92
N LYS A 3 -17.43 3.28 3.12
CA LYS A 3 -16.34 4.05 3.42
C LYS A 3 -15.12 3.27 3.34
N ARG A 4 -15.21 1.95 3.40
CA ARG A 4 -14.06 1.16 3.36
C ARG A 4 -13.88 0.66 2.00
N ASN A 5 -13.04 1.26 1.27
CA ASN A 5 -12.77 0.86 -0.07
C ASN A 5 -11.43 0.16 -0.14
N THR A 6 -11.27 -0.86 0.71
CA THR A 6 -10.01 -1.55 0.83
C THR A 6 -9.48 -2.14 -0.47
N PRO A 7 -10.28 -2.86 -1.26
CA PRO A 7 -9.77 -3.40 -2.52
C PRO A 7 -9.30 -2.30 -3.47
N GLN A 8 -10.05 -1.22 -3.55
CA GLN A 8 -9.68 -0.11 -4.42
C GLN A 8 -8.40 0.55 -3.93
N ARG A 9 -8.27 0.74 -2.62
CA ARG A 9 -7.08 1.33 -2.06
C ARG A 9 -5.86 0.47 -2.34
N ARG A 10 -5.98 -0.84 -2.16
CA ARG A 10 -4.86 -1.73 -2.42
C ARG A 10 -4.47 -1.74 -3.89
N HIS A 11 -5.46 -1.69 -4.77
CA HIS A 11 -5.19 -1.58 -6.20
C HIS A 11 -4.43 -0.30 -6.51
N ASN A 12 -4.84 0.80 -5.91
CA ASN A 12 -4.18 2.08 -6.13
C ASN A 12 -2.77 2.11 -5.57
N ILE A 13 -2.55 1.42 -4.45
CA ILE A 13 -1.20 1.31 -3.89
C ILE A 13 -0.28 0.60 -4.89
N LEU A 14 -0.77 -0.48 -5.49
CA LEU A 14 0.05 -1.21 -6.47
C LEU A 14 0.33 -0.37 -7.70
N ALA A 15 -0.63 0.44 -8.13
CA ALA A 15 -0.42 1.32 -9.26
C ALA A 15 0.66 2.35 -8.95
N LEU A 16 0.62 2.95 -7.76
CA LEU A 16 1.63 3.90 -7.34
C LEU A 16 3.01 3.26 -7.24
N LEU A 17 3.04 2.04 -6.71
CA LEU A 17 4.28 1.31 -6.58
C LEU A 17 4.91 1.07 -7.95
N SER A 18 4.09 0.70 -8.92
CA SER A 18 4.57 0.47 -10.28
C SER A 18 5.10 1.76 -10.90
N GLU A 19 4.44 2.87 -10.64
CA GLU A 19 4.86 4.15 -11.18
C GLU A 19 6.12 4.70 -10.54
N GLN A 20 6.21 4.59 -9.22
CA GLN A 20 7.27 5.27 -8.48
C GLN A 20 8.45 4.38 -8.09
N GLY A 21 8.28 3.07 -8.18
CA GLY A 21 9.33 2.15 -7.80
C GLY A 21 9.44 1.87 -6.33
N GLU A 22 8.78 2.66 -5.51
CA GLU A 22 8.70 2.43 -4.07
C GLU A 22 7.61 3.33 -3.51
N VAL A 23 7.09 2.96 -2.35
CA VAL A 23 6.09 3.78 -1.67
C VAL A 23 6.42 3.79 -0.19
N SER A 24 6.01 4.83 0.51
CA SER A 24 6.20 4.91 1.94
C SER A 24 4.86 4.85 2.66
N VAL A 25 4.86 4.26 3.85
CA VAL A 25 3.67 4.16 4.67
C VAL A 25 3.12 5.55 4.99
N ASP A 26 4.02 6.47 5.36
CA ASP A 26 3.62 7.82 5.70
C ASP A 26 2.93 8.53 4.54
N ALA A 27 3.52 8.46 3.36
CA ALA A 27 2.95 9.11 2.19
C ALA A 27 1.63 8.48 1.79
N LEU A 28 1.54 7.16 1.86
CA LEU A 28 0.29 6.48 1.50
C LEU A 28 -0.83 6.82 2.49
N ALA A 29 -0.50 6.88 3.77
CA ALA A 29 -1.50 7.23 4.77
C ALA A 29 -2.07 8.61 4.51
N LYS A 30 -1.22 9.56 4.16
CA LYS A 30 -1.67 10.90 3.84
C LYS A 30 -2.49 10.94 2.56
N ARG A 31 -2.02 10.24 1.55
CA ARG A 31 -2.68 10.25 0.26
C ARG A 31 -4.08 9.66 0.33
N PHE A 32 -4.25 8.61 1.11
CA PHE A 32 -5.54 7.93 1.21
C PHE A 32 -6.32 8.36 2.45
N ALA A 33 -5.82 9.34 3.18
CA ALA A 33 -6.50 9.88 4.36
C ALA A 33 -6.87 8.77 5.35
N THR A 34 -5.92 7.90 5.64
CA THR A 34 -6.15 6.80 6.55
C THR A 34 -4.94 6.70 7.49
N SER A 35 -5.02 5.79 8.45
CA SER A 35 -3.94 5.64 9.42
C SER A 35 -2.79 4.82 8.84
N GLU A 36 -1.62 4.99 9.42
CA GLU A 36 -0.47 4.18 9.02
C GLU A 36 -0.70 2.71 9.35
N VAL A 37 -1.43 2.44 10.43
CA VAL A 37 -1.76 1.06 10.78
C VAL A 37 -2.53 0.39 9.65
N THR A 38 -3.50 1.10 9.10
CA THR A 38 -4.30 0.58 8.00
C THR A 38 -3.41 0.31 6.77
N ILE A 39 -2.51 1.25 6.47
CA ILE A 39 -1.60 1.08 5.33
C ILE A 39 -0.69 -0.12 5.55
N ARG A 40 -0.17 -0.30 6.76
CA ARG A 40 0.68 -1.45 7.05
C ARG A 40 -0.07 -2.75 6.85
N LYS A 41 -1.34 -2.79 7.22
CA LYS A 41 -2.16 -3.97 7.00
C LYS A 41 -2.36 -4.24 5.52
N ASP A 42 -2.58 -3.18 4.75
CA ASP A 42 -2.73 -3.32 3.31
C ASP A 42 -1.46 -3.87 2.68
N LEU A 43 -0.31 -3.30 3.08
CA LEU A 43 0.96 -3.76 2.53
C LEU A 43 1.25 -5.20 2.91
N ALA A 44 0.91 -5.58 4.14
CA ALA A 44 1.09 -6.95 4.59
C ALA A 44 0.26 -7.92 3.76
N ALA A 45 -0.99 -7.57 3.48
CA ALA A 45 -1.86 -8.42 2.68
C ALA A 45 -1.32 -8.55 1.25
N LEU A 46 -0.85 -7.45 0.68
CA LEU A 46 -0.30 -7.48 -0.67
C LEU A 46 0.99 -8.29 -0.74
N GLU A 47 1.80 -8.21 0.30
CA GLU A 47 3.02 -9.01 0.36
C GLU A 47 2.68 -10.50 0.46
N THR A 48 1.70 -10.83 1.27
CA THR A 48 1.25 -12.22 1.41
C THR A 48 0.82 -12.79 0.06
N ASN A 49 0.24 -11.95 -0.79
CA ASN A 49 -0.17 -12.38 -2.11
C ASN A 49 0.95 -12.29 -3.15
N GLY A 50 2.16 -11.98 -2.72
CA GLY A 50 3.30 -11.95 -3.64
C GLY A 50 3.35 -10.75 -4.55
N LEU A 51 2.64 -9.67 -4.22
CA LEU A 51 2.52 -8.54 -5.11
C LEU A 51 3.50 -7.41 -4.83
N LEU A 52 4.15 -7.46 -3.67
CA LEU A 52 5.18 -6.49 -3.34
C LEU A 52 6.05 -7.05 -2.22
N LEU A 53 7.11 -6.32 -1.87
CA LEU A 53 7.97 -6.65 -0.74
C LEU A 53 7.96 -5.48 0.22
N ARG A 54 7.70 -5.76 1.50
CA ARG A 54 7.70 -4.69 2.48
C ARG A 54 9.12 -4.35 2.89
N ARG A 55 9.32 -3.06 3.11
CA ARG A 55 10.58 -2.54 3.62
C ARG A 55 10.26 -1.71 4.84
N TYR A 56 11.30 -1.36 5.59
CA TYR A 56 11.12 -0.50 6.73
C TYR A 56 10.47 0.79 6.26
N GLY A 57 9.26 1.05 6.74
CA GLY A 57 8.54 2.27 6.41
C GLY A 57 7.88 2.31 5.04
N GLY A 58 7.87 1.21 4.29
CA GLY A 58 7.25 1.24 2.97
C GLY A 58 7.28 -0.09 2.26
N ALA A 59 7.31 -0.03 0.94
CA ALA A 59 7.32 -1.24 0.10
C ALA A 59 8.00 -0.97 -1.23
N VAL A 60 8.47 -2.04 -1.85
CA VAL A 60 9.08 -1.99 -3.18
C VAL A 60 8.48 -3.12 -4.01
N PRO A 61 8.60 -3.05 -5.35
CA PRO A 61 8.05 -4.10 -6.20
C PRO A 61 8.84 -5.39 -6.03
N VAL A 62 8.19 -6.53 -6.32
CA VAL A 62 8.94 -7.79 -6.37
C VAL A 62 9.83 -7.74 -7.60
N PRO A 63 11.01 -8.35 -7.51
CA PRO A 63 11.95 -8.33 -8.64
C PRO A 63 11.43 -9.20 -9.78
#